data_2839a680acb609cadcdb4a74bc876879
#
_entry.id   2839a680acb609cadcdb4a74bc876879
#
_cell.length_a   1.000
_cell.length_b   1.000
_cell.length_c   1.000
_cell.angle_alpha   90.00
_cell.angle_beta   90.00
_cell.angle_gamma   90.00
#
_symmetry.space_group_name_H-M   'P 1'
#
loop_
_entity.id
_entity.type
_entity.pdbx_description
1 polymer ?
#
loop_
_entity_poly.entity_id
_entity_poly.type
_entity_poly.pdbx_seq_one_letter_code
_entity_poly.pdbx_strand_id
1 'polypeptide(L)' 'MRKITVRLSEKDYLDFLFESNEHSNTAEEQIHEIIQYYILIRRRRVNLRNKSKENLDSHL' A
#
# COMPACT_ATOMS: atom_id res chain seq x y z
N MET A 1 3.20 -12.85 13.20
CA MET A 1 2.58 -11.71 12.49
C MET A 1 2.75 -10.43 13.29
N ARG A 2 3.10 -9.34 12.65
CA ARG A 2 3.29 -8.08 13.36
C ARG A 2 2.04 -7.23 13.30
N LYS A 3 1.82 -6.45 14.37
CA LYS A 3 0.66 -5.58 14.46
C LYS A 3 1.07 -4.12 14.39
N ILE A 4 0.25 -3.31 13.74
CA ILE A 4 0.43 -1.87 13.67
C ILE A 4 -0.86 -1.22 14.18
N THR A 5 -0.72 -0.26 15.08
CA THR A 5 -1.86 0.50 15.57
C THR A 5 -1.81 1.89 14.97
N VAL A 6 -2.88 2.31 14.33
CA VAL A 6 -2.99 3.62 13.69
C VAL A 6 -4.09 4.41 14.37
N ARG A 7 -3.80 5.67 14.69
CA ARG A 7 -4.80 6.58 15.27
C ARG A 7 -5.40 7.44 14.16
N LEU A 8 -6.71 7.47 14.11
CA LEU A 8 -7.45 8.29 13.16
C LEU A 8 -8.37 9.22 13.92
N SER A 9 -8.68 10.38 13.35
CA SER A 9 -9.74 11.21 13.89
C SER A 9 -11.07 10.48 13.74
N GLU A 10 -12.06 10.86 14.53
CA GLU A 10 -13.38 10.24 14.44
C GLU A 10 -13.95 10.35 13.03
N LYS A 11 -13.81 11.52 12.43
CA LYS A 11 -14.30 11.76 11.07
C LYS A 11 -13.60 10.86 10.06
N ASP A 12 -12.29 10.78 10.12
CA ASP A 12 -11.53 9.94 9.21
C ASP A 12 -11.87 8.47 9.38
N TYR A 13 -12.04 8.04 10.62
CA TYR A 13 -12.44 6.67 10.91
C TYR A 13 -13.80 6.33 10.31
N LEU A 14 -14.78 7.22 10.49
CA LEU A 14 -16.12 7.00 9.95
C LEU A 14 -16.13 7.01 8.43
N ASP A 15 -15.39 7.93 7.82
CA ASP A 15 -15.29 7.99 6.37
C ASP A 15 -14.64 6.72 5.82
N PHE A 16 -13.61 6.23 6.49
CA PHE A 16 -12.93 5.00 6.08
C PHE A 16 -13.84 3.78 6.25
N LEU A 17 -14.60 3.74 7.34
CA LEU A 17 -15.54 2.66 7.59
C LEU A 17 -16.61 2.60 6.51
N PHE A 18 -17.14 3.75 6.12
CA PHE A 18 -18.12 3.86 5.06
C PHE A 18 -17.56 3.35 3.73
N GLU A 19 -16.36 3.78 3.37
CA GLU A 19 -15.69 3.31 2.16
C GLU A 19 -15.48 1.80 2.16
N SER A 20 -15.05 1.27 3.30
CA SER A 20 -14.83 -0.17 3.43
C SER A 20 -16.12 -0.95 3.21
N ASN A 21 -17.22 -0.46 3.78
CA ASN A 21 -18.53 -1.10 3.61
C ASN A 21 -19.00 -1.07 2.16
N GLU A 22 -18.72 0.00 1.43
CA GLU A 22 -19.06 0.08 0.01
C GLU A 22 -18.32 -0.97 -0.81
N HIS A 23 -17.12 -1.32 -0.39
CA HIS A 23 -16.34 -2.37 -1.04
C HIS A 23 -16.60 -3.76 -0.45
N SER A 24 -17.59 -3.86 0.43
CA SER A 24 -17.95 -5.12 1.11
C SER A 24 -16.81 -5.68 1.95
N ASN A 25 -15.94 -4.82 2.42
CA ASN A 25 -14.81 -5.20 3.28
C ASN A 25 -15.02 -4.73 4.70
N THR A 26 -14.40 -5.40 5.65
CA THR A 26 -14.22 -4.83 6.98
C THR A 26 -13.13 -3.76 6.90
N ALA A 27 -13.08 -2.87 7.90
CA ALA A 27 -12.05 -1.84 7.95
C ALA A 27 -10.65 -2.45 7.94
N GLU A 28 -10.46 -3.55 8.66
CA GLU A 28 -9.17 -4.25 8.70
C GLU A 28 -8.79 -4.83 7.35
N GLU A 29 -9.73 -5.45 6.66
CA GLU A 29 -9.49 -5.99 5.33
C GLU A 29 -9.12 -4.89 4.34
N GLN A 30 -9.81 -3.76 4.41
CA GLN A 30 -9.54 -2.63 3.54
C GLN A 30 -8.14 -2.06 3.78
N ILE A 31 -7.75 -1.91 5.04
CA ILE A 31 -6.40 -1.44 5.39
C ILE A 31 -5.36 -2.42 4.87
N HIS A 32 -5.60 -3.70 5.03
CA HIS A 32 -4.68 -4.74 4.57
C HIS A 32 -4.47 -4.66 3.06
N GLU A 33 -5.54 -4.49 2.30
CA GLU A 33 -5.47 -4.36 0.85
C GLU A 33 -4.70 -3.11 0.42
N ILE A 34 -4.95 -1.98 1.09
CA ILE A 34 -4.25 -0.73 0.79
C ILE A 34 -2.75 -0.87 1.03
N ILE A 35 -2.39 -1.48 2.14
CA ILE A 35 -0.98 -1.68 2.49
C ILE A 35 -0.31 -2.61 1.49
N GLN A 36 -0.95 -3.71 1.15
CA GLN A 36 -0.40 -4.65 0.17
C GLN A 36 -0.22 -4.00 -1.19
N TYR A 37 -1.19 -3.21 -1.61
CA TYR A 37 -1.11 -2.50 -2.89
C TYR A 37 0.04 -1.50 -2.89
N TYR A 38 0.19 -0.75 -1.79
CA TYR A 38 1.30 0.21 -1.67
C TYR A 38 2.65 -0.50 -1.75
N ILE A 39 2.80 -1.60 -1.04
CA ILE A 39 4.04 -2.37 -1.05
C ILE A 39 4.35 -2.91 -2.44
N LEU A 40 3.34 -3.42 -3.12
CA LEU A 40 3.51 -3.96 -4.47
C LEU A 40 3.99 -2.90 -5.44
N ILE A 41 3.40 -1.72 -5.41
CA ILE A 41 3.79 -0.61 -6.27
C ILE A 41 5.22 -0.19 -5.97
N ARG A 42 5.57 -0.09 -4.70
CA ARG A 42 6.91 0.31 -4.30
C ARG A 42 7.95 -0.71 -4.75
N ARG A 43 7.66 -1.98 -4.62
CA ARG A 43 8.56 -3.04 -5.11
C ARG A 43 8.78 -2.96 -6.60
N ARG A 44 7.73 -2.68 -7.36
CA ARG A 44 7.83 -2.51 -8.80
C ARG A 44 8.73 -1.33 -9.17
N ARG A 45 8.57 -0.20 -8.48
CA ARG A 45 9.38 0.99 -8.73
C ARG A 45 10.86 0.72 -8.45
N VAL A 46 11.15 0.04 -7.36
CA VAL A 46 12.53 -0.33 -7.02
C VAL A 46 13.11 -1.24 -8.07
N ASN A 47 12.38 -2.26 -8.50
CA ASN A 47 12.84 -3.18 -9.51
C ASN A 47 13.11 -2.50 -10.86
N LEU A 48 12.25 -1.58 -11.25
CA LEU A 48 12.42 -0.82 -12.48
C LEU A 48 13.66 0.08 -12.40
N ARG A 49 13.89 0.72 -11.26
CA ARG A 49 15.10 1.50 -11.05
C ARG A 49 16.35 0.66 -11.17
N ASN A 50 16.34 -0.50 -10.54
CA ASN A 50 17.48 -1.40 -10.58
C ASN A 50 17.77 -1.88 -12.01
N LYS A 51 16.73 -2.22 -12.75
CA LYS A 51 16.86 -2.64 -14.14
C LYS A 51 17.42 -1.52 -15.01
N SER A 52 16.92 -0.29 -14.84
CA SER A 52 17.43 0.85 -15.59
C SER A 52 18.89 1.12 -15.28
N LYS A 53 19.25 0.99 -14.01
CA LYS A 53 20.63 1.18 -13.57
C LYS A 53 21.55 0.11 -14.15
N GLU A 54 21.11 -1.14 -14.15
CA GLU A 54 21.84 -2.25 -14.74
C GLU A 54 22.07 -2.04 -16.24
N ASN A 55 21.03 -1.59 -16.94
CA ASN A 55 21.12 -1.32 -18.35
C ASN A 55 22.12 -0.21 -18.66
N LEU A 56 22.13 0.84 -17.84
CA LEU A 56 23.09 1.92 -17.99
C LEU A 56 24.52 1.44 -17.75
N ASP A 57 24.68 0.63 -16.72
CA ASP A 57 25.99 0.07 -16.39
C ASP A 57 26.50 -0.86 -17.49
N SER A 58 25.60 -1.58 -18.13
CA SER A 58 26.00 -2.50 -19.20
C SER A 58 26.39 -1.78 -20.48
N HIS A 59 26.02 -0.51 -20.63
CA HIS A 59 26.43 0.31 -21.76
C HIS A 59 27.74 1.06 -21.51
N LEU A 60 28.16 1.05 -20.28
CA LEU A 60 29.41 1.68 -19.89
C LEU A 60 30.56 0.68 -19.90
#